data_d4b28d9aafd8364523109ffd05e70370
#
_entry.id   d4b28d9aafd8364523109ffd05e70370
#
_cell.length_a   1.000
_cell.length_b   1.000
_cell.length_c   1.000
_cell.angle_alpha   90.00
_cell.angle_beta   90.00
_cell.angle_gamma   90.00
#
_symmetry.space_group_name_H-M   'P 1'
#
loop_
_entity.id
_entity.type
_entity.pdbx_description
1 polymer ?
#
loop_
_entity_poly.entity_id
_entity_poly.type
_entity_poly.pdbx_seq_one_letter_code
_entity_poly.pdbx_strand_id
1 'polypeptide(L)'
;MALLSFTRRLTPISFKYISLIMAQTLTQTDLHLPGQDHVYHGKVRDVYFLKDGRIVMVATDRISAFDVVLPEGIPYKGQVLNQIATYFLEATKDIVPNWLISSPDPMVSLGRRCKPFRVEMVIRGYLTGSAWRAYRAGERILCGVELPEGMKENEAFASPIITPTTKEDEGHDENISKDEIIRTGLV
;
A
#
# COMPACT_ATOMS: atom_id res chain seq x y z
N MET A 1 -26.35 -29.61 50.84
CA MET A 1 -26.13 -28.59 49.81
C MET A 1 -24.63 -28.32 49.74
N ALA A 2 -23.92 -28.98 48.85
CA ALA A 2 -22.47 -28.87 48.71
C ALA A 2 -22.15 -28.05 47.45
N LEU A 3 -21.59 -26.86 47.64
CA LEU A 3 -21.06 -26.04 46.54
C LEU A 3 -19.68 -26.62 46.08
N LEU A 4 -19.69 -27.22 44.89
CA LEU A 4 -18.46 -27.58 44.19
C LEU A 4 -17.90 -26.32 43.49
N SER A 5 -16.83 -25.72 44.05
CA SER A 5 -16.08 -24.68 43.42
C SER A 5 -15.13 -25.29 42.34
N PHE A 6 -15.45 -25.06 41.09
CA PHE A 6 -14.59 -25.46 39.96
C PHE A 6 -13.58 -24.35 39.67
N THR A 7 -12.45 -24.35 40.39
CA THR A 7 -11.28 -23.53 40.02
C THR A 7 -10.46 -24.30 39.00
N ARG A 8 -10.70 -24.08 37.68
CA ARG A 8 -9.74 -24.48 36.65
C ARG A 8 -8.48 -23.65 36.83
N ARG A 9 -7.41 -24.25 37.31
CA ARG A 9 -6.05 -23.70 37.18
C ARG A 9 -5.69 -23.70 35.69
N LEU A 10 -5.63 -22.51 35.10
CA LEU A 10 -5.02 -22.33 33.78
C LEU A 10 -3.53 -22.64 34.00
N THR A 11 -3.05 -23.73 33.43
CA THR A 11 -1.61 -24.01 33.33
C THR A 11 -0.98 -22.90 32.50
N PRO A 12 0.17 -22.32 32.92
CA PRO A 12 0.82 -21.30 32.14
C PRO A 12 1.22 -21.90 30.79
N ILE A 13 0.73 -21.30 29.71
CA ILE A 13 1.12 -21.66 28.33
C ILE A 13 2.63 -21.39 28.27
N SER A 14 3.41 -22.44 28.08
CA SER A 14 4.85 -22.33 27.97
C SER A 14 5.19 -21.43 26.78
N PHE A 15 6.10 -20.46 26.97
CA PHE A 15 6.64 -19.57 25.92
C PHE A 15 7.11 -20.33 24.67
N LYS A 16 7.46 -21.60 24.81
CA LYS A 16 7.85 -22.49 23.72
C LYS A 16 6.69 -22.79 22.75
N TYR A 17 5.43 -22.72 23.20
CA TYR A 17 4.25 -22.88 22.36
C TYR A 17 3.83 -21.58 21.68
N ILE A 18 4.17 -20.42 22.23
CA ILE A 18 3.89 -19.11 21.61
C ILE A 18 4.72 -18.94 20.33
N SER A 19 5.95 -19.42 20.29
CA SER A 19 6.79 -19.38 19.08
C SER A 19 6.29 -20.31 17.95
N LEU A 20 5.48 -21.33 18.27
CA LEU A 20 4.87 -22.24 17.28
C LEU A 20 3.55 -21.68 16.71
N ILE A 21 2.95 -20.69 17.37
CA ILE A 21 1.69 -20.05 16.95
C ILE A 21 1.97 -18.72 16.22
N MET A 22 3.24 -18.27 16.18
CA MET A 22 3.60 -17.12 15.37
C MET A 22 3.43 -17.51 13.89
N ALA A 23 2.42 -16.93 13.27
CA ALA A 23 2.17 -17.13 11.86
C ALA A 23 3.45 -16.85 11.06
N GLN A 24 3.83 -17.81 10.21
CA GLN A 24 4.96 -17.60 9.31
C GLN A 24 4.64 -16.44 8.39
N THR A 25 5.58 -15.50 8.24
CA THR A 25 5.46 -14.41 7.28
C THR A 25 5.78 -14.91 5.89
N LEU A 26 4.97 -14.53 4.91
CA LEU A 26 5.27 -14.75 3.50
C LEU A 26 6.14 -13.59 3.00
N THR A 27 7.45 -13.82 2.88
CA THR A 27 8.39 -12.79 2.43
C THR A 27 8.81 -12.92 0.98
N GLN A 28 8.59 -14.07 0.36
CA GLN A 28 8.91 -14.32 -1.05
C GLN A 28 8.00 -15.43 -1.60
N THR A 29 7.68 -15.33 -2.88
CA THR A 29 6.97 -16.39 -3.60
C THR A 29 7.80 -16.89 -4.77
N ASP A 30 7.62 -18.18 -5.09
CA ASP A 30 8.20 -18.84 -6.27
C ASP A 30 7.10 -19.68 -6.93
N LEU A 31 6.19 -18.99 -7.64
CA LEU A 31 5.06 -19.63 -8.30
C LEU A 31 5.41 -19.94 -9.76
N HIS A 32 4.95 -21.08 -10.22
CA HIS A 32 5.02 -21.49 -11.61
C HIS A 32 3.61 -21.56 -12.18
N LEU A 33 3.17 -20.45 -12.78
CA LEU A 33 1.82 -20.30 -13.28
C LEU A 33 1.71 -20.69 -14.76
N PRO A 34 0.61 -21.35 -15.18
CA PRO A 34 0.37 -21.62 -16.58
C PRO A 34 0.36 -20.33 -17.41
N GLY A 35 1.18 -20.28 -18.46
CA GLY A 35 1.31 -19.11 -19.31
C GLY A 35 2.14 -17.96 -18.71
N GLN A 36 2.87 -18.21 -17.63
CA GLN A 36 3.80 -17.23 -17.07
C GLN A 36 4.85 -16.83 -18.11
N ASP A 37 5.10 -15.52 -18.19
CA ASP A 37 6.15 -14.92 -19.01
C ASP A 37 7.38 -14.62 -18.16
N HIS A 38 7.22 -13.77 -17.16
CA HIS A 38 8.27 -13.42 -16.20
C HIS A 38 7.67 -13.03 -14.84
N VAL A 39 8.52 -12.84 -13.84
CA VAL A 39 8.16 -12.37 -12.52
C VAL A 39 8.99 -11.13 -12.16
N TYR A 40 8.36 -10.20 -11.45
CA TYR A 40 9.01 -9.04 -10.84
C TYR A 40 8.83 -9.11 -9.33
N HIS A 41 9.94 -9.14 -8.60
CA HIS A 41 9.95 -9.08 -7.14
C HIS A 41 10.19 -7.64 -6.69
N GLY A 42 9.09 -6.96 -6.34
CA GLY A 42 9.16 -5.58 -5.83
C GLY A 42 9.48 -5.53 -4.33
N LYS A 43 9.55 -4.34 -3.76
CA LYS A 43 9.88 -4.11 -2.34
C LYS A 43 8.91 -4.83 -1.38
N VAL A 44 7.62 -4.97 -1.75
CA VAL A 44 6.57 -5.54 -0.88
C VAL A 44 5.56 -6.42 -1.62
N ARG A 45 5.72 -6.61 -2.91
CA ARG A 45 4.83 -7.43 -3.76
C ARG A 45 5.64 -8.22 -4.78
N ASP A 46 5.14 -9.41 -5.12
CA ASP A 46 5.63 -10.19 -6.24
C ASP A 46 4.57 -10.13 -7.36
N VAL A 47 4.99 -9.81 -8.58
CA VAL A 47 4.08 -9.65 -9.73
C VAL A 47 4.47 -10.62 -10.82
N TYR A 48 3.58 -11.54 -11.14
CA TYR A 48 3.73 -12.53 -12.18
C TYR A 48 3.01 -12.06 -13.44
N PHE A 49 3.74 -11.86 -14.51
CA PHE A 49 3.20 -11.45 -15.80
C PHE A 49 2.82 -12.67 -16.61
N LEU A 50 1.61 -12.67 -17.18
CA LEU A 50 1.13 -13.75 -18.03
C LEU A 50 1.12 -13.31 -19.50
N LYS A 51 1.35 -14.26 -20.41
CA LYS A 51 1.42 -14.04 -21.87
C LYS A 51 0.11 -13.52 -22.48
N ASP A 52 -1.01 -13.74 -21.80
CA ASP A 52 -2.34 -13.29 -22.23
C ASP A 52 -2.70 -11.87 -21.78
N GLY A 53 -1.74 -11.12 -21.25
CA GLY A 53 -1.95 -9.74 -20.81
C GLY A 53 -2.55 -9.62 -19.41
N ARG A 54 -2.62 -10.69 -18.64
CA ARG A 54 -2.98 -10.66 -17.22
C ARG A 54 -1.75 -10.59 -16.32
N ILE A 55 -1.97 -10.21 -15.08
CA ILE A 55 -0.98 -10.27 -14.01
C ILE A 55 -1.57 -10.94 -12.78
N VAL A 56 -0.73 -11.69 -12.06
CA VAL A 56 -1.03 -12.17 -10.72
C VAL A 56 -0.12 -11.43 -9.76
N MET A 57 -0.72 -10.70 -8.84
CA MET A 57 0.01 -9.91 -7.85
C MET A 57 -0.15 -10.56 -6.47
N VAL A 58 0.96 -10.85 -5.81
CA VAL A 58 0.99 -11.38 -4.45
C VAL A 58 1.47 -10.27 -3.51
N ALA A 59 0.59 -9.83 -2.62
CA ALA A 59 0.95 -8.91 -1.55
C ALA A 59 1.66 -9.70 -0.45
N THR A 60 2.95 -9.51 -0.30
CA THR A 60 3.75 -10.21 0.71
C THR A 60 3.73 -9.49 2.05
N ASP A 61 4.23 -10.16 3.08
CA ASP A 61 4.37 -9.61 4.43
C ASP A 61 5.63 -8.73 4.59
N ARG A 62 6.45 -8.59 3.51
CA ARG A 62 7.60 -7.69 3.52
C ARG A 62 7.18 -6.27 3.86
N ILE A 63 8.02 -5.57 4.60
CA ILE A 63 7.90 -4.14 4.88
C ILE A 63 9.14 -3.40 4.35
N SER A 64 8.92 -2.24 3.74
CA SER A 64 9.98 -1.35 3.31
C SER A 64 9.83 -0.01 4.02
N ALA A 65 10.93 0.53 4.52
CA ALA A 65 11.02 1.84 5.12
C ALA A 65 12.27 2.55 4.58
N PHE A 66 12.13 3.82 4.15
CA PHE A 66 13.21 4.60 3.54
C PHE A 66 13.93 3.83 2.41
N ASP A 67 13.15 3.18 1.53
CA ASP A 67 13.61 2.34 0.43
C ASP A 67 14.40 1.08 0.80
N VAL A 68 14.52 0.76 2.09
CA VAL A 68 15.14 -0.45 2.59
C VAL A 68 14.05 -1.49 2.92
N VAL A 69 14.15 -2.68 2.33
CA VAL A 69 13.33 -3.82 2.73
C VAL A 69 13.88 -4.37 4.04
N LEU A 70 13.04 -4.41 5.07
CA LEU A 70 13.44 -4.93 6.37
C LEU A 70 13.58 -6.46 6.33
N PRO A 71 14.47 -7.04 7.16
CA PRO A 71 14.78 -8.47 7.11
C PRO A 71 13.61 -9.36 7.54
N GLU A 72 12.70 -8.83 8.36
CA GLU A 72 11.53 -9.55 8.84
C GLU A 72 10.24 -8.94 8.29
N GLY A 73 9.26 -9.80 7.98
CA GLY A 73 7.93 -9.38 7.56
C GLY A 73 6.99 -9.19 8.76
N ILE A 74 5.88 -8.51 8.53
CA ILE A 74 4.80 -8.38 9.51
C ILE A 74 3.72 -9.42 9.17
N PRO A 75 3.44 -10.37 10.07
CA PRO A 75 2.42 -11.41 9.83
C PRO A 75 1.09 -10.80 9.41
N TYR A 76 0.46 -11.39 8.38
CA TYR A 76 -0.83 -10.98 7.82
C TYR A 76 -0.85 -9.61 7.12
N LYS A 77 0.26 -8.86 7.05
CA LYS A 77 0.29 -7.55 6.38
C LYS A 77 -0.17 -7.64 4.93
N GLY A 78 0.33 -8.63 4.19
CA GLY A 78 -0.06 -8.85 2.80
C GLY A 78 -1.55 -9.10 2.65
N GLN A 79 -2.12 -9.96 3.52
CA GLN A 79 -3.55 -10.26 3.53
C GLN A 79 -4.39 -9.02 3.77
N VAL A 80 -4.09 -8.26 4.82
CA VAL A 80 -4.82 -7.06 5.19
C VAL A 80 -4.80 -6.04 4.05
N LEU A 81 -3.62 -5.76 3.50
CA LEU A 81 -3.48 -4.78 2.42
C LEU A 81 -4.19 -5.21 1.13
N ASN A 82 -4.10 -6.49 0.75
CA ASN A 82 -4.76 -6.98 -0.46
C ASN A 82 -6.28 -6.98 -0.31
N GLN A 83 -6.81 -7.38 0.84
CA GLN A 83 -8.25 -7.39 1.08
C GLN A 83 -8.84 -5.97 1.12
N ILE A 84 -8.15 -5.01 1.77
CA ILE A 84 -8.56 -3.61 1.76
C ILE A 84 -8.55 -3.05 0.33
N ALA A 85 -7.48 -3.31 -0.44
CA ALA A 85 -7.40 -2.88 -1.83
C ALA A 85 -8.53 -3.49 -2.68
N THR A 86 -8.79 -4.79 -2.55
CA THR A 86 -9.86 -5.49 -3.24
C THR A 86 -11.22 -4.88 -2.90
N TYR A 87 -11.50 -4.64 -1.62
CA TYR A 87 -12.73 -4.01 -1.16
C TYR A 87 -12.97 -2.65 -1.84
N PHE A 88 -11.96 -1.76 -1.85
CA PHE A 88 -12.11 -0.44 -2.46
C PHE A 88 -12.18 -0.49 -3.98
N LEU A 89 -11.43 -1.39 -4.64
CA LEU A 89 -11.52 -1.57 -6.09
C LEU A 89 -12.91 -2.06 -6.51
N GLU A 90 -13.51 -2.97 -5.75
CA GLU A 90 -14.89 -3.43 -5.98
C GLU A 90 -15.92 -2.34 -5.68
N ALA A 91 -15.76 -1.59 -4.58
CA ALA A 91 -16.69 -0.54 -4.17
C ALA A 91 -16.68 0.68 -5.12
N THR A 92 -15.61 0.88 -5.88
CA THR A 92 -15.47 2.04 -6.79
C THR A 92 -15.53 1.67 -8.27
N LYS A 93 -15.79 0.41 -8.63
CA LYS A 93 -15.81 -0.06 -10.02
C LYS A 93 -16.86 0.63 -10.92
N ASP A 94 -17.93 1.14 -10.31
CA ASP A 94 -18.99 1.88 -11.01
C ASP A 94 -18.61 3.36 -11.23
N ILE A 95 -17.58 3.85 -10.53
CA ILE A 95 -17.06 5.22 -10.64
C ILE A 95 -15.97 5.28 -11.71
N VAL A 96 -15.04 4.32 -11.66
CA VAL A 96 -13.89 4.24 -12.58
C VAL A 96 -13.53 2.79 -12.86
N PRO A 97 -13.27 2.41 -14.12
CA PRO A 97 -12.73 1.08 -14.44
C PRO A 97 -11.40 0.85 -13.72
N ASN A 98 -11.20 -0.36 -13.25
CA ASN A 98 -9.93 -0.72 -12.59
C ASN A 98 -9.34 -2.01 -13.17
N TRP A 99 -8.12 -2.35 -12.72
CA TRP A 99 -7.34 -3.47 -13.24
C TRP A 99 -7.77 -4.83 -12.67
N LEU A 100 -8.47 -4.87 -11.52
CA LEU A 100 -8.82 -6.11 -10.82
C LEU A 100 -9.81 -6.95 -11.62
N ILE A 101 -9.54 -8.25 -11.71
CA ILE A 101 -10.47 -9.26 -12.24
C ILE A 101 -11.06 -10.07 -11.08
N SER A 102 -10.20 -10.55 -10.16
CA SER A 102 -10.62 -11.31 -8.98
C SER A 102 -9.52 -11.34 -7.92
N SER A 103 -9.90 -11.70 -6.69
CA SER A 103 -8.94 -11.98 -5.60
C SER A 103 -9.17 -13.43 -5.14
N PRO A 104 -8.47 -14.40 -5.75
CA PRO A 104 -8.66 -15.83 -5.47
C PRO A 104 -8.14 -16.27 -4.10
N ASP A 105 -7.29 -15.47 -3.46
CA ASP A 105 -6.71 -15.70 -2.14
C ASP A 105 -6.58 -14.35 -1.40
N PRO A 106 -6.63 -14.31 -0.06
CA PRO A 106 -6.47 -13.07 0.70
C PRO A 106 -5.21 -12.26 0.37
N MET A 107 -4.14 -12.89 -0.11
CA MET A 107 -2.89 -12.21 -0.49
C MET A 107 -2.75 -12.01 -2.00
N VAL A 108 -3.64 -12.58 -2.82
CA VAL A 108 -3.48 -12.68 -4.27
C VAL A 108 -4.56 -11.91 -5.00
N SER A 109 -4.16 -11.08 -5.94
CA SER A 109 -5.03 -10.44 -6.92
C SER A 109 -4.67 -10.88 -8.34
N LEU A 110 -5.67 -11.28 -9.11
CA LEU A 110 -5.60 -11.48 -10.56
C LEU A 110 -6.16 -10.24 -11.24
N GLY A 111 -5.44 -9.69 -12.21
CA GLY A 111 -5.90 -8.49 -12.90
C GLY A 111 -5.35 -8.35 -14.31
N ARG A 112 -5.74 -7.27 -14.97
CA ARG A 112 -5.24 -6.88 -16.29
C ARG A 112 -3.90 -6.15 -16.15
N ARG A 113 -2.96 -6.44 -17.04
CA ARG A 113 -1.75 -5.65 -17.16
C ARG A 113 -2.09 -4.27 -17.71
N CYS A 114 -1.92 -3.24 -16.89
CA CYS A 114 -2.13 -1.85 -17.27
C CYS A 114 -0.78 -1.15 -17.47
N LYS A 115 -0.78 -0.10 -18.29
CA LYS A 115 0.34 0.84 -18.36
C LYS A 115 0.15 1.86 -17.22
N PRO A 116 1.03 1.91 -16.21
CA PRO A 116 0.91 2.89 -15.14
C PRO A 116 1.22 4.30 -15.67
N PHE A 117 0.54 5.29 -15.09
CA PHE A 117 0.95 6.69 -15.27
C PHE A 117 2.27 6.96 -14.55
N ARG A 118 3.04 7.91 -15.06
CA ARG A 118 4.31 8.38 -14.46
C ARG A 118 4.09 9.42 -13.35
N VAL A 119 2.95 9.36 -12.71
CA VAL A 119 2.52 10.31 -11.67
C VAL A 119 1.83 9.56 -10.55
N GLU A 120 2.17 9.87 -9.31
CA GLU A 120 1.44 9.45 -8.13
C GLU A 120 0.53 10.56 -7.64
N MET A 121 -0.75 10.26 -7.43
CA MET A 121 -1.75 11.22 -6.95
C MET A 121 -1.91 11.09 -5.44
N VAL A 122 -1.35 12.05 -4.70
CA VAL A 122 -1.46 12.09 -3.24
C VAL A 122 -2.59 13.02 -2.83
N ILE A 123 -3.64 12.49 -2.23
CA ILE A 123 -4.76 13.27 -1.68
C ILE A 123 -4.50 13.51 -0.20
N ARG A 124 -4.55 14.79 0.21
CA ARG A 124 -4.29 15.19 1.60
C ARG A 124 -5.52 15.86 2.21
N GLY A 125 -6.05 15.27 3.26
CA GLY A 125 -7.10 15.88 4.09
C GLY A 125 -6.52 16.77 5.21
N TYR A 126 -5.24 16.61 5.54
CA TYR A 126 -4.58 17.27 6.67
C TYR A 126 -3.18 17.74 6.30
N LEU A 127 -2.75 18.83 6.91
CA LEU A 127 -1.38 19.36 6.77
C LEU A 127 -0.43 18.56 7.66
N THR A 128 0.13 17.47 7.12
CA THR A 128 1.00 16.55 7.86
C THR A 128 2.14 16.01 6.99
N GLY A 129 3.09 15.31 7.60
CA GLY A 129 4.18 14.62 6.90
C GLY A 129 5.07 15.57 6.08
N SER A 130 5.29 15.24 4.80
CA SER A 130 6.11 16.07 3.89
C SER A 130 5.50 17.44 3.65
N ALA A 131 4.18 17.56 3.54
CA ALA A 131 3.49 18.84 3.37
C ALA A 131 3.69 19.76 4.56
N TRP A 132 3.62 19.25 5.80
CA TRP A 132 3.94 20.04 6.99
C TRP A 132 5.40 20.47 7.01
N ARG A 133 6.35 19.60 6.65
CA ARG A 133 7.76 19.97 6.61
C ARG A 133 8.01 21.13 5.66
N ALA A 134 7.43 21.08 4.45
CA ALA A 134 7.51 22.15 3.46
C ALA A 134 6.88 23.47 4.00
N TYR A 135 5.68 23.37 4.55
CA TYR A 135 4.97 24.50 5.12
C TYR A 135 5.74 25.15 6.28
N ARG A 136 6.30 24.37 7.19
CA ARG A 136 7.13 24.85 8.31
C ARG A 136 8.42 25.50 7.82
N ALA A 137 8.96 25.06 6.68
CA ALA A 137 10.11 25.67 6.02
C ALA A 137 9.78 27.00 5.31
N GLY A 138 8.51 27.41 5.28
CA GLY A 138 8.06 28.67 4.70
C GLY A 138 7.37 28.54 3.34
N GLU A 139 7.25 27.32 2.79
CA GLU A 139 6.50 27.11 1.55
C GLU A 139 5.01 27.36 1.77
N ARG A 140 4.40 28.05 0.81
CA ARG A 140 2.95 28.36 0.80
C ARG A 140 2.27 27.87 -0.49
N ILE A 141 3.05 27.35 -1.42
CA ILE A 141 2.53 26.71 -2.64
C ILE A 141 3.10 25.29 -2.70
N LEU A 142 2.24 24.29 -2.67
CA LEU A 142 2.63 22.88 -2.75
C LEU A 142 1.99 22.25 -4.00
N CYS A 143 2.81 21.78 -4.95
CA CYS A 143 2.34 21.22 -6.22
C CYS A 143 1.35 22.14 -6.99
N GLY A 144 1.55 23.46 -6.90
CA GLY A 144 0.66 24.47 -7.51
C GLY A 144 -0.57 24.82 -6.68
N VAL A 145 -0.75 24.23 -5.49
CA VAL A 145 -1.86 24.54 -4.59
C VAL A 145 -1.40 25.53 -3.53
N GLU A 146 -2.10 26.67 -3.41
CA GLU A 146 -1.86 27.63 -2.35
C GLU A 146 -2.34 27.10 -1.00
N LEU A 147 -1.49 27.20 0.01
CA LEU A 147 -1.78 26.78 1.38
C LEU A 147 -2.16 28.00 2.23
N PRO A 148 -3.25 27.93 3.03
CA PRO A 148 -3.65 29.01 3.92
C PRO A 148 -2.57 29.38 4.92
N GLU A 149 -2.49 30.68 5.29
CA GLU A 149 -1.59 31.14 6.34
C GLU A 149 -2.07 30.71 7.73
N GLY A 150 -1.12 30.51 8.65
CA GLY A 150 -1.39 30.24 10.06
C GLY A 150 -1.81 28.82 10.39
N MET A 151 -1.78 27.89 9.42
CA MET A 151 -2.08 26.48 9.68
C MET A 151 -1.07 25.82 10.62
N LYS A 152 -1.56 24.89 11.42
CA LYS A 152 -0.78 24.09 12.37
C LYS A 152 -0.55 22.68 11.87
N GLU A 153 0.41 21.99 12.48
CA GLU A 153 0.64 20.57 12.21
C GLU A 153 -0.62 19.74 12.51
N ASN A 154 -0.94 18.81 11.60
CA ASN A 154 -2.13 17.95 11.65
C ASN A 154 -3.47 18.69 11.54
N GLU A 155 -3.49 19.97 11.15
CA GLU A 155 -4.72 20.71 10.90
C GLU A 155 -5.37 20.21 9.59
N ALA A 156 -6.71 20.09 9.62
CA ALA A 156 -7.49 19.70 8.47
C ALA A 156 -7.55 20.84 7.44
N PHE A 157 -7.45 20.51 6.16
CA PHE A 157 -7.80 21.43 5.09
C PHE A 157 -9.32 21.62 5.01
N ALA A 158 -9.77 22.79 4.59
CA ALA A 158 -11.20 23.05 4.36
C ALA A 158 -11.82 22.09 3.32
N SER A 159 -11.03 21.67 2.35
CA SER A 159 -11.30 20.55 1.43
C SER A 159 -9.98 19.81 1.15
N PRO A 160 -10.02 18.51 0.88
CA PRO A 160 -8.81 17.76 0.51
C PRO A 160 -8.11 18.39 -0.70
N ILE A 161 -6.79 18.46 -0.63
CA ILE A 161 -5.93 18.93 -1.73
C ILE A 161 -5.23 17.76 -2.40
N ILE A 162 -4.88 17.94 -3.68
CA ILE A 162 -4.11 16.94 -4.46
C ILE A 162 -2.71 17.49 -4.66
N THR A 163 -1.71 16.72 -4.22
CA THR A 163 -0.28 17.05 -4.34
C THR A 163 0.44 15.94 -5.09
N PRO A 164 0.45 15.98 -6.42
CA PRO A 164 1.06 14.93 -7.21
C PRO A 164 2.59 14.89 -7.05
N THR A 165 3.16 13.71 -7.27
CA THR A 165 4.60 13.52 -7.44
C THR A 165 4.88 12.81 -8.75
N THR A 166 6.07 12.99 -9.32
CA THR A 166 6.56 12.14 -10.42
C THR A 166 6.70 10.71 -9.91
N LYS A 167 6.73 9.77 -10.84
CA LYS A 167 7.03 8.36 -10.57
C LYS A 167 8.34 8.02 -11.28
N GLU A 168 9.45 8.17 -10.56
CA GLU A 168 10.77 7.91 -11.11
C GLU A 168 11.13 6.42 -11.00
N ASP A 169 11.83 5.91 -12.01
CA ASP A 169 12.36 4.54 -11.97
C ASP A 169 13.61 4.48 -11.09
N GLU A 170 14.39 5.56 -11.04
CA GLU A 170 15.60 5.72 -10.22
C GLU A 170 15.57 7.08 -9.52
N GLY A 171 16.01 7.14 -8.27
CA GLY A 171 16.01 8.36 -7.47
C GLY A 171 14.80 8.49 -6.56
N HIS A 172 14.37 9.73 -6.33
CA HIS A 172 13.22 10.05 -5.49
C HIS A 172 12.12 10.73 -6.31
N ASP A 173 10.88 10.42 -5.98
CA ASP A 173 9.71 11.08 -6.55
C ASP A 173 9.73 12.57 -6.17
N GLU A 174 9.50 13.46 -7.14
CA GLU A 174 9.51 14.90 -6.96
C GLU A 174 8.11 15.48 -7.02
N ASN A 175 7.86 16.54 -6.24
CA ASN A 175 6.61 17.28 -6.30
C ASN A 175 6.40 17.88 -7.69
N ILE A 176 5.20 17.70 -8.26
CA ILE A 176 4.85 18.24 -9.57
C ILE A 176 3.48 18.90 -9.53
N SER A 177 3.26 19.96 -10.29
CA SER A 177 1.94 20.59 -10.38
C SER A 177 1.06 19.93 -11.44
N LYS A 178 -0.26 20.13 -11.34
CA LYS A 178 -1.22 19.70 -12.37
C LYS A 178 -0.86 20.27 -13.75
N ASP A 179 -0.50 21.55 -13.81
CA ASP A 179 -0.19 22.21 -15.06
C ASP A 179 1.07 21.62 -15.71
N GLU A 180 2.06 21.27 -14.89
CA GLU A 180 3.27 20.62 -15.34
C GLU A 180 3.01 19.20 -15.85
N ILE A 181 2.15 18.44 -15.19
CA ILE A 181 1.74 17.09 -15.62
C ILE A 181 1.11 17.16 -17.03
N ILE A 182 0.20 18.13 -17.24
CA ILE A 182 -0.45 18.31 -18.53
C ILE A 182 0.56 18.77 -19.60
N ARG A 183 1.41 19.74 -19.25
CA ARG A 183 2.42 20.27 -20.17
C ARG A 183 3.43 19.21 -20.63
N THR A 184 3.80 18.30 -19.75
CA THR A 184 4.79 17.23 -20.03
C THR A 184 4.18 15.96 -20.61
N GLY A 185 2.85 15.84 -20.63
CA GLY A 185 2.16 14.66 -21.18
C GLY A 185 2.38 13.39 -20.36
N LEU A 186 2.53 13.51 -19.04
CA LEU A 186 2.71 12.35 -18.13
C LEU A 186 1.44 11.55 -17.91
N VAL A 187 0.29 12.06 -18.31
CA VAL A 187 -1.05 11.43 -18.26
C VAL A 187 -1.75 11.55 -19.58
#